data_1d98b5ef23bc9792292707b93260af52
#
_entry.id   1d98b5ef23bc9792292707b93260af52
#
_cell.length_a   1.000
_cell.length_b   1.000
_cell.length_c   1.000
_cell.angle_alpha   90.00
_cell.angle_beta   90.00
_cell.angle_gamma   90.00
#
_symmetry.space_group_name_H-M   'P 1'
#
loop_
_entity.id
_entity.type
_entity.pdbx_description
1 polymer ?
#
loop_
_entity_poly.entity_id
_entity_poly.type
_entity_poly.pdbx_seq_one_letter_code
_entity_poly.pdbx_strand_id
1 'polypeptide(L)'
;MKTVLVTGGTTRLGACIAARLRADGWRVLTTSHRPDAGADLVADLADPMGPARLYSAVLERLGGNPPDALVNNAALFSGTDETLVSLNFNAPKKLTMLMAGRENGRGAVVNVLDTRVLHDAEDDEGSYAASKRKLLDYTRTSAALYAETLTVNGVAPGPVMAPTEVHELAGELLVTRPTPEDVAAAISYLLSVPSVTGTVIPVDGGQYLL
;
A
#
# COMPACT_ATOMS: atom_id res chain seq x y z
N MET A 1 -10.95 19.47 3.41
CA MET A 1 -10.52 18.53 2.34
C MET A 1 -9.76 17.42 3.02
N LYS A 2 -10.12 16.15 2.77
CA LYS A 2 -9.44 14.98 3.36
C LYS A 2 -8.04 14.84 2.79
N THR A 3 -7.10 14.41 3.64
CA THR A 3 -5.68 14.21 3.26
C THR A 3 -5.32 12.72 3.27
N VAL A 4 -4.60 12.27 2.24
CA VAL A 4 -4.07 10.91 2.15
C VAL A 4 -2.55 10.95 1.97
N LEU A 5 -1.85 10.08 2.72
CA LEU A 5 -0.42 9.82 2.53
C LEU A 5 -0.27 8.59 1.62
N VAL A 6 0.48 8.74 0.52
CA VAL A 6 0.80 7.63 -0.41
C VAL A 6 2.30 7.39 -0.39
N THR A 7 2.72 6.25 0.16
CA THR A 7 4.15 5.89 0.16
C THR A 7 4.59 5.42 -1.23
N GLY A 8 5.77 5.88 -1.70
CA GLY A 8 6.23 5.60 -3.06
C GLY A 8 5.32 6.18 -4.15
N GLY A 9 4.70 7.35 -3.89
CA GLY A 9 3.65 7.95 -4.70
C GLY A 9 4.10 8.72 -5.94
N THR A 10 5.38 8.67 -6.32
CA THR A 10 5.92 9.51 -7.40
C THR A 10 6.16 8.78 -8.72
N THR A 11 6.16 7.45 -8.72
CA THR A 11 6.48 6.63 -9.90
C THR A 11 5.55 5.44 -10.03
N ARG A 12 5.45 4.89 -11.25
CA ARG A 12 4.75 3.63 -11.55
C ARG A 12 3.33 3.61 -10.96
N LEU A 13 2.95 2.51 -10.29
CA LEU A 13 1.64 2.34 -9.67
C LEU A 13 1.32 3.44 -8.64
N GLY A 14 2.30 3.84 -7.83
CA GLY A 14 2.12 4.92 -6.85
C GLY A 14 1.73 6.25 -7.46
N ALA A 15 2.30 6.61 -8.62
CA ALA A 15 1.92 7.84 -9.33
C ALA A 15 0.48 7.76 -9.86
N CYS A 16 0.06 6.60 -10.36
CA CYS A 16 -1.31 6.37 -10.81
C CYS A 16 -2.31 6.48 -9.64
N ILE A 17 -2.00 5.85 -8.50
CA ILE A 17 -2.80 5.96 -7.27
C ILE A 17 -2.91 7.43 -6.84
N ALA A 18 -1.79 8.16 -6.78
CA ALA A 18 -1.78 9.56 -6.38
C ALA A 18 -2.60 10.44 -7.33
N ALA A 19 -2.50 10.21 -8.64
CA ALA A 19 -3.28 10.94 -9.65
C ALA A 19 -4.79 10.69 -9.50
N ARG A 20 -5.19 9.43 -9.33
CA ARG A 20 -6.60 9.05 -9.11
C ARG A 20 -7.16 9.71 -7.84
N LEU A 21 -6.44 9.62 -6.72
CA LEU A 21 -6.93 10.20 -5.46
C LEU A 21 -7.02 11.73 -5.51
N ARG A 22 -6.12 12.41 -6.25
CA ARG A 22 -6.27 13.86 -6.52
C ARG A 22 -7.54 14.16 -7.34
N ALA A 23 -7.81 13.37 -8.36
CA ALA A 23 -9.03 13.52 -9.18
C ALA A 23 -10.31 13.28 -8.34
N ASP A 24 -10.24 12.38 -7.35
CA ASP A 24 -11.33 12.11 -6.41
C ASP A 24 -11.43 13.18 -5.27
N GLY A 25 -10.65 14.26 -5.33
CA GLY A 25 -10.73 15.40 -4.41
C GLY A 25 -9.92 15.28 -3.12
N TRP A 26 -8.99 14.32 -3.03
CA TRP A 26 -8.06 14.22 -1.91
C TRP A 26 -6.90 15.21 -2.00
N ARG A 27 -6.47 15.77 -0.89
CA ARG A 27 -5.13 16.33 -0.74
C ARG A 27 -4.16 15.16 -0.59
N VAL A 28 -3.33 14.92 -1.60
CA VAL A 28 -2.40 13.79 -1.62
C VAL A 28 -1.00 14.26 -1.22
N LEU A 29 -0.44 13.66 -0.18
CA LEU A 29 0.98 13.75 0.17
C LEU A 29 1.68 12.50 -0.34
N THR A 30 2.71 12.69 -1.15
CA THR A 30 3.51 11.60 -1.73
C THR A 30 4.86 11.49 -1.03
N THR A 31 5.41 10.27 -0.97
CA THR A 31 6.79 10.07 -0.51
C THR A 31 7.66 9.37 -1.54
N SER A 32 8.95 9.61 -1.46
CA SER A 32 10.00 8.89 -2.19
C SER A 32 11.23 8.76 -1.30
N HIS A 33 12.06 7.73 -1.54
CA HIS A 33 13.39 7.65 -0.94
C HIS A 33 14.41 8.54 -1.69
N ARG A 34 14.09 8.97 -2.92
CA ARG A 34 14.96 9.81 -3.75
C ARG A 34 14.57 11.29 -3.63
N PRO A 35 15.51 12.17 -3.28
CA PRO A 35 15.26 13.61 -3.15
C PRO A 35 14.80 14.28 -4.45
N ASP A 36 15.25 13.78 -5.59
CA ASP A 36 15.00 14.31 -6.94
C ASP A 36 13.67 13.83 -7.56
N ALA A 37 12.92 13.02 -6.86
CA ALA A 37 11.69 12.40 -7.39
C ALA A 37 10.45 13.31 -7.36
N GLY A 38 10.57 14.56 -6.90
CA GLY A 38 9.43 15.49 -6.81
C GLY A 38 8.35 15.07 -5.79
N ALA A 39 8.72 14.29 -4.78
CA ALA A 39 7.81 13.92 -3.69
C ALA A 39 7.59 15.08 -2.72
N ASP A 40 6.44 15.10 -2.06
CA ASP A 40 6.15 16.05 -0.99
C ASP A 40 7.04 15.86 0.23
N LEU A 41 7.45 14.62 0.50
CA LEU A 41 8.31 14.21 1.61
C LEU A 41 9.32 13.17 1.14
N VAL A 42 10.57 13.30 1.59
CA VAL A 42 11.63 12.32 1.33
C VAL A 42 11.82 11.44 2.57
N ALA A 43 11.75 10.12 2.40
CA ALA A 43 11.92 9.19 3.49
C ALA A 43 12.45 7.83 2.99
N ASP A 44 13.51 7.35 3.61
CA ASP A 44 13.92 5.95 3.48
C ASP A 44 13.10 5.11 4.48
N LEU A 45 12.16 4.35 3.96
CA LEU A 45 11.29 3.48 4.76
C LEU A 45 11.92 2.12 5.08
N ALA A 46 13.05 1.77 4.45
CA ALA A 46 13.82 0.60 4.83
C ALA A 46 14.63 0.84 6.13
N ASP A 47 14.97 2.09 6.45
CA ASP A 47 15.54 2.47 7.75
C ASP A 47 14.49 2.23 8.86
N PRO A 48 14.84 1.53 9.96
CA PRO A 48 13.92 1.26 11.07
C PRO A 48 13.26 2.49 11.68
N MET A 49 13.93 3.66 11.67
CA MET A 49 13.38 4.93 12.15
C MET A 49 12.70 5.75 11.05
N GLY A 50 12.84 5.36 9.78
CA GLY A 50 12.30 6.05 8.62
C GLY A 50 10.79 6.28 8.70
N PRO A 51 9.97 5.26 9.00
CA PRO A 51 8.53 5.43 9.14
C PRO A 51 8.12 6.41 10.25
N ALA A 52 8.81 6.41 11.39
CA ALA A 52 8.51 7.32 12.48
C ALA A 52 8.88 8.78 12.11
N ARG A 53 10.06 8.98 11.51
CA ARG A 53 10.47 10.30 11.01
C ARG A 53 9.53 10.82 9.94
N LEU A 54 9.12 9.97 9.00
CA LEU A 54 8.12 10.34 8.00
C LEU A 54 6.82 10.79 8.65
N TYR A 55 6.29 9.99 9.59
CA TYR A 55 5.01 10.32 10.22
C TYR A 55 5.07 11.63 11.00
N SER A 56 6.17 11.91 11.70
CA SER A 56 6.40 13.20 12.37
C SER A 56 6.40 14.37 11.38
N ALA A 57 7.07 14.22 10.23
CA ALA A 57 7.08 15.25 9.19
C ALA A 57 5.69 15.45 8.56
N VAL A 58 4.88 14.38 8.43
CA VAL A 58 3.48 14.48 7.99
C VAL A 58 2.65 15.28 9.00
N LEU A 59 2.76 14.98 10.30
CA LEU A 59 2.06 15.72 11.35
C LEU A 59 2.44 17.20 11.33
N GLU A 60 3.73 17.52 11.24
CA GLU A 60 4.21 18.90 11.16
C GLU A 60 3.57 19.63 9.96
N ARG A 61 3.55 18.99 8.78
CA ARG A 61 2.97 19.55 7.55
C ARG A 61 1.45 19.72 7.63
N LEU A 62 0.79 18.97 8.50
CA LEU A 62 -0.66 19.01 8.73
C LEU A 62 -1.06 19.74 10.01
N GLY A 63 -0.15 20.51 10.63
CA GLY A 63 -0.43 21.29 11.82
C GLY A 63 -0.77 20.43 13.04
N GLY A 64 -0.11 19.29 13.20
CA GLY A 64 -0.29 18.34 14.30
C GLY A 64 -1.39 17.29 14.07
N ASN A 65 -2.15 17.39 12.98
CA ASN A 65 -3.23 16.44 12.71
C ASN A 65 -2.74 15.22 11.90
N PRO A 66 -3.22 14.00 12.20
CA PRO A 66 -2.94 12.85 11.37
C PRO A 66 -3.63 12.96 9.99
N PRO A 67 -3.08 12.34 8.93
CA PRO A 67 -3.79 12.26 7.67
C PRO A 67 -5.07 11.42 7.82
N ASP A 68 -6.10 11.69 7.02
CA ASP A 68 -7.35 10.90 7.04
C ASP A 68 -7.15 9.49 6.50
N ALA A 69 -6.18 9.31 5.60
CA ALA A 69 -5.89 8.01 5.02
C ALA A 69 -4.39 7.79 4.76
N LEU A 70 -4.03 6.49 4.67
CA LEU A 70 -2.70 6.02 4.32
C LEU A 70 -2.80 4.92 3.25
N VAL A 71 -2.01 5.06 2.18
CA VAL A 71 -1.78 4.00 1.20
C VAL A 71 -0.34 3.54 1.30
N ASN A 72 -0.13 2.33 1.82
CA ASN A 72 1.16 1.66 1.88
C ASN A 72 1.44 1.00 0.53
N ASN A 73 2.08 1.75 -0.39
CA ASN A 73 2.40 1.29 -1.75
C ASN A 73 3.90 1.07 -1.95
N ALA A 74 4.78 1.78 -1.23
CA ALA A 74 6.23 1.59 -1.38
C ALA A 74 6.63 0.13 -1.13
N ALA A 75 7.37 -0.45 -2.08
CA ALA A 75 7.85 -1.84 -1.99
C ALA A 75 9.13 -2.03 -2.79
N LEU A 76 9.92 -3.04 -2.40
CA LEU A 76 11.03 -3.61 -3.16
C LEU A 76 10.69 -5.02 -3.61
N PHE A 77 11.05 -5.37 -4.85
CA PHE A 77 10.92 -6.73 -5.41
C PHE A 77 12.15 -7.60 -5.20
N SER A 78 13.33 -6.96 -5.01
CA SER A 78 14.62 -7.63 -4.85
C SER A 78 15.44 -6.92 -3.78
N GLY A 79 16.30 -7.67 -3.13
CA GLY A 79 17.15 -7.19 -2.06
C GLY A 79 17.48 -8.32 -1.07
N THR A 80 18.10 -8.00 0.05
CA THR A 80 18.26 -8.96 1.15
C THR A 80 16.91 -9.19 1.84
N ASP A 81 16.75 -10.35 2.48
CA ASP A 81 15.55 -10.68 3.26
C ASP A 81 15.22 -9.59 4.29
N GLU A 82 16.27 -9.07 4.93
CA GLU A 82 16.13 -8.00 5.91
C GLU A 82 15.54 -6.72 5.30
N THR A 83 16.06 -6.27 4.14
CA THR A 83 15.57 -5.07 3.46
C THR A 83 14.16 -5.26 2.92
N LEU A 84 13.84 -6.46 2.39
CA LEU A 84 12.49 -6.79 1.92
C LEU A 84 11.47 -6.78 3.06
N VAL A 85 11.80 -7.42 4.18
CA VAL A 85 10.91 -7.41 5.36
C VAL A 85 10.81 -5.99 5.95
N SER A 86 11.91 -5.25 5.99
CA SER A 86 11.93 -3.89 6.55
C SER A 86 10.99 -2.98 5.76
N LEU A 87 11.13 -2.91 4.43
CA LEU A 87 10.33 -2.02 3.61
C LEU A 87 8.91 -2.55 3.36
N ASN A 88 8.77 -3.84 3.00
CA ASN A 88 7.48 -4.37 2.54
C ASN A 88 6.53 -4.72 3.70
N PHE A 89 7.04 -4.90 4.92
CA PHE A 89 6.24 -5.29 6.08
C PHE A 89 6.40 -4.35 7.27
N ASN A 90 7.63 -4.14 7.79
CA ASN A 90 7.82 -3.37 9.03
C ASN A 90 7.42 -1.90 8.87
N ALA A 91 7.71 -1.28 7.71
CA ALA A 91 7.34 0.10 7.45
C ALA A 91 5.83 0.30 7.36
N PRO A 92 5.05 -0.46 6.56
CA PRO A 92 3.58 -0.43 6.58
C PRO A 92 3.00 -0.67 7.97
N LYS A 93 3.51 -1.68 8.68
CA LYS A 93 3.10 -1.98 10.06
C LYS A 93 3.29 -0.78 10.98
N LYS A 94 4.47 -0.18 10.97
CA LYS A 94 4.78 0.97 11.84
C LYS A 94 3.91 2.19 11.51
N LEU A 95 3.73 2.51 10.21
CA LEU A 95 2.88 3.61 9.79
C LEU A 95 1.42 3.38 10.17
N THR A 96 0.89 2.16 10.02
CA THR A 96 -0.46 1.80 10.44
C THR A 96 -0.64 1.96 11.96
N MET A 97 0.34 1.51 12.76
CA MET A 97 0.32 1.69 14.22
C MET A 97 0.29 3.17 14.62
N LEU A 98 1.11 4.00 13.95
CA LEU A 98 1.14 5.44 14.21
C LEU A 98 -0.19 6.12 13.82
N MET A 99 -0.80 5.69 12.70
CA MET A 99 -2.13 6.12 12.30
C MET A 99 -3.22 5.74 13.31
N ALA A 100 -3.11 4.55 13.92
CA ALA A 100 -4.08 4.05 14.90
C ALA A 100 -4.05 4.84 16.22
N GLY A 101 -2.92 5.45 16.57
CA GLY A 101 -2.76 6.32 17.74
C GLY A 101 -3.45 7.68 17.65
N ARG A 102 -4.33 7.89 16.67
CA ARG A 102 -5.10 9.15 16.50
C ARG A 102 -6.10 9.35 17.65
N GLU A 103 -6.22 10.55 18.13
CA GLU A 103 -7.14 10.89 19.22
C GLU A 103 -8.55 11.19 18.71
N ASN A 104 -8.68 11.65 17.46
CA ASN A 104 -9.95 12.12 16.91
C ASN A 104 -10.27 11.50 15.55
N GLY A 105 -11.54 11.15 15.37
CA GLY A 105 -12.10 10.65 14.12
C GLY A 105 -11.60 9.24 13.76
N ARG A 106 -12.02 8.77 12.61
CA ARG A 106 -11.58 7.48 12.03
C ARG A 106 -10.73 7.73 10.80
N GLY A 107 -9.70 6.92 10.64
CA GLY A 107 -8.86 6.92 9.45
C GLY A 107 -9.08 5.66 8.61
N ALA A 108 -8.44 5.63 7.44
CA ALA A 108 -8.46 4.49 6.55
C ALA A 108 -7.02 4.12 6.12
N VAL A 109 -6.71 2.84 6.08
CA VAL A 109 -5.43 2.31 5.60
C VAL A 109 -5.70 1.31 4.48
N VAL A 110 -4.97 1.44 3.38
CA VAL A 110 -4.94 0.44 2.32
C VAL A 110 -3.50 -0.01 2.09
N ASN A 111 -3.28 -1.32 2.22
CA ASN A 111 -2.00 -1.97 1.95
C ASN A 111 -2.00 -2.51 0.52
N VAL A 112 -1.00 -2.14 -0.29
CA VAL A 112 -0.77 -2.73 -1.60
C VAL A 112 0.00 -4.03 -1.42
N LEU A 113 -0.69 -5.12 -1.66
CA LEU A 113 -0.20 -6.50 -1.55
C LEU A 113 0.34 -7.00 -2.91
N ASP A 114 0.19 -8.27 -3.16
CA ASP A 114 0.48 -8.95 -4.43
C ASP A 114 -0.44 -10.16 -4.55
N THR A 115 -0.93 -10.47 -5.75
CA THR A 115 -1.85 -11.60 -5.97
C THR A 115 -1.23 -12.93 -5.58
N ARG A 116 0.10 -13.08 -5.72
CA ARG A 116 0.85 -14.30 -5.34
C ARG A 116 0.64 -14.74 -3.90
N VAL A 117 0.31 -13.82 -2.99
CA VAL A 117 0.09 -14.17 -1.58
C VAL A 117 -1.34 -14.60 -1.26
N LEU A 118 -2.22 -14.64 -2.26
CA LEU A 118 -3.60 -15.11 -2.11
C LEU A 118 -3.74 -16.63 -2.34
N HIS A 119 -2.71 -17.27 -2.90
CA HIS A 119 -2.66 -18.72 -3.03
C HIS A 119 -2.14 -19.37 -1.75
N ASP A 120 -2.62 -20.57 -1.47
CA ASP A 120 -2.05 -21.47 -0.45
C ASP A 120 -0.82 -22.21 -1.03
N ALA A 121 0.18 -21.46 -1.52
CA ALA A 121 1.39 -22.06 -2.02
C ALA A 121 2.23 -22.60 -0.86
N GLU A 122 2.46 -23.91 -0.85
CA GLU A 122 3.36 -24.59 0.09
C GLU A 122 4.84 -24.44 -0.32
N ASP A 123 5.16 -24.00 -1.54
CA ASP A 123 6.50 -24.01 -2.11
C ASP A 123 7.12 -22.64 -2.25
N ASP A 124 8.31 -22.51 -1.67
CA ASP A 124 9.41 -21.54 -1.85
C ASP A 124 9.03 -20.20 -2.52
N GLU A 125 8.12 -19.53 -1.91
CA GLU A 125 7.92 -18.12 -2.17
C GLU A 125 9.16 -17.40 -1.66
N GLY A 126 10.03 -16.95 -2.55
CA GLY A 126 11.18 -16.12 -2.20
C GLY A 126 10.82 -14.99 -1.25
N SER A 127 11.81 -14.42 -0.60
CA SER A 127 11.67 -13.43 0.49
C SER A 127 10.72 -12.27 0.21
N TYR A 128 10.50 -11.90 -1.07
CA TYR A 128 9.50 -10.91 -1.45
C TYR A 128 8.07 -11.37 -1.13
N ALA A 129 7.69 -12.56 -1.59
CA ALA A 129 6.35 -13.10 -1.34
C ALA A 129 6.12 -13.33 0.17
N ALA A 130 7.14 -13.85 0.88
CA ALA A 130 7.08 -13.99 2.33
C ALA A 130 6.84 -12.64 3.05
N SER A 131 7.46 -11.54 2.58
CA SER A 131 7.24 -10.20 3.15
C SER A 131 5.81 -9.70 2.88
N LYS A 132 5.27 -9.96 1.69
CA LYS A 132 3.89 -9.60 1.33
C LYS A 132 2.85 -10.47 2.04
N ARG A 133 3.13 -11.74 2.31
CA ARG A 133 2.27 -12.63 3.12
C ARG A 133 2.16 -12.12 4.55
N LYS A 134 3.28 -11.72 5.18
CA LYS A 134 3.27 -11.06 6.49
C LYS A 134 2.40 -9.79 6.47
N LEU A 135 2.44 -9.00 5.39
CA LEU A 135 1.60 -7.80 5.26
C LEU A 135 0.11 -8.15 5.08
N LEU A 136 -0.21 -9.24 4.36
CA LEU A 136 -1.56 -9.77 4.24
C LEU A 136 -2.15 -10.14 5.61
N ASP A 137 -1.41 -10.94 6.38
CA ASP A 137 -1.84 -11.35 7.74
C ASP A 137 -2.00 -10.15 8.67
N TYR A 138 -1.07 -9.20 8.59
CA TYR A 138 -1.16 -7.97 9.36
C TYR A 138 -2.34 -7.10 8.93
N THR A 139 -2.69 -7.06 7.65
CA THR A 139 -3.87 -6.33 7.15
C THR A 139 -5.13 -6.82 7.85
N ARG A 140 -5.31 -8.14 7.93
CA ARG A 140 -6.47 -8.76 8.58
C ARG A 140 -6.46 -8.58 10.10
N THR A 141 -5.33 -8.82 10.75
CA THR A 141 -5.22 -8.70 12.21
C THR A 141 -5.32 -7.25 12.69
N SER A 142 -4.72 -6.30 11.98
CA SER A 142 -4.81 -4.88 12.32
C SER A 142 -6.20 -4.28 12.07
N ALA A 143 -6.96 -4.82 11.11
CA ALA A 143 -8.35 -4.44 10.90
C ALA A 143 -9.23 -4.72 12.14
N ALA A 144 -9.02 -5.85 12.80
CA ALA A 144 -9.70 -6.18 14.05
C ALA A 144 -9.13 -5.37 15.24
N LEU A 145 -7.80 -5.28 15.31
CA LEU A 145 -7.11 -4.63 16.44
C LEU A 145 -7.41 -3.13 16.52
N TYR A 146 -7.52 -2.44 15.38
CA TYR A 146 -7.73 -0.99 15.33
C TYR A 146 -9.13 -0.58 14.87
N ALA A 147 -10.12 -1.47 14.97
CA ALA A 147 -11.49 -1.25 14.48
C ALA A 147 -12.17 0.03 15.00
N GLU A 148 -11.79 0.50 16.19
CA GLU A 148 -12.33 1.74 16.76
C GLU A 148 -11.81 3.00 16.03
N THR A 149 -10.58 2.98 15.54
CA THR A 149 -9.90 4.16 14.99
C THR A 149 -9.60 4.08 13.49
N LEU A 150 -9.50 2.86 12.92
CA LEU A 150 -9.16 2.65 11.53
C LEU A 150 -10.06 1.64 10.83
N THR A 151 -10.25 1.82 9.53
CA THR A 151 -10.45 0.69 8.60
C THR A 151 -9.09 0.31 8.02
N VAL A 152 -8.80 -0.99 7.93
CA VAL A 152 -7.56 -1.50 7.32
C VAL A 152 -7.92 -2.56 6.29
N ASN A 153 -7.56 -2.31 5.04
CA ASN A 153 -7.87 -3.19 3.92
C ASN A 153 -6.64 -3.41 3.04
N GLY A 154 -6.74 -4.32 2.10
CA GLY A 154 -5.70 -4.61 1.12
C GLY A 154 -6.22 -4.56 -0.31
N VAL A 155 -5.32 -4.26 -1.24
CA VAL A 155 -5.51 -4.53 -2.67
C VAL A 155 -4.34 -5.41 -3.10
N ALA A 156 -4.64 -6.49 -3.81
CA ALA A 156 -3.65 -7.44 -4.31
C ALA A 156 -3.60 -7.36 -5.85
N PRO A 157 -2.70 -6.55 -6.41
CA PRO A 157 -2.51 -6.47 -7.84
C PRO A 157 -1.86 -7.74 -8.39
N GLY A 158 -2.29 -8.14 -9.58
CA GLY A 158 -1.54 -8.98 -10.48
C GLY A 158 -0.50 -8.16 -11.27
N PRO A 159 -0.04 -8.66 -12.41
CA PRO A 159 0.95 -7.99 -13.26
C PRO A 159 0.34 -6.81 -14.03
N VAL A 160 -0.05 -5.76 -13.32
CA VAL A 160 -0.71 -4.57 -13.88
C VAL A 160 0.22 -3.63 -14.64
N MET A 161 1.54 -3.79 -14.50
CA MET A 161 2.54 -3.00 -15.22
C MET A 161 3.48 -3.93 -15.97
N ALA A 162 3.78 -3.59 -17.22
CA ALA A 162 4.79 -4.34 -17.96
C ALA A 162 6.10 -4.37 -17.15
N PRO A 163 6.71 -5.56 -16.98
CA PRO A 163 8.05 -5.65 -16.43
C PRO A 163 9.01 -4.84 -17.31
N THR A 164 10.07 -4.33 -16.71
CA THR A 164 11.15 -3.65 -17.45
C THR A 164 11.90 -4.60 -18.37
N GLU A 165 11.77 -5.91 -18.13
CA GLU A 165 12.25 -6.99 -18.97
C GLU A 165 11.05 -7.86 -19.39
N VAL A 166 10.94 -8.12 -20.70
CA VAL A 166 9.76 -8.78 -21.29
C VAL A 166 9.79 -10.27 -20.91
N HIS A 167 8.89 -10.67 -20.03
CA HIS A 167 8.51 -12.06 -19.86
C HIS A 167 7.03 -12.21 -20.21
N GLU A 168 6.70 -13.24 -20.98
CA GLU A 168 5.31 -13.62 -21.22
C GLU A 168 4.65 -13.90 -19.87
N LEU A 169 3.61 -13.15 -19.58
CA LEU A 169 2.82 -13.33 -18.37
C LEU A 169 1.73 -14.35 -18.71
N ALA A 170 1.86 -15.54 -18.16
CA ALA A 170 0.86 -16.59 -18.28
C ALA A 170 -0.20 -16.46 -17.17
N GLY A 171 -1.45 -16.73 -17.49
CA GLY A 171 -2.42 -17.15 -16.50
C GLY A 171 -3.42 -16.10 -16.01
N GLU A 172 -3.98 -15.26 -16.88
CA GLU A 172 -5.17 -14.48 -16.56
C GLU A 172 -6.43 -15.24 -17.04
N LEU A 173 -7.48 -15.32 -16.20
CA LEU A 173 -8.77 -15.89 -16.62
C LEU A 173 -9.55 -14.94 -17.51
N LEU A 174 -9.41 -13.63 -17.28
CA LEU A 174 -10.09 -12.63 -18.07
C LEU A 174 -9.27 -12.26 -19.31
N VAL A 175 -9.98 -12.01 -20.42
CA VAL A 175 -9.39 -11.50 -21.66
C VAL A 175 -8.82 -10.09 -21.44
N THR A 176 -9.44 -9.31 -20.55
CA THR A 176 -8.99 -7.96 -20.22
C THR A 176 -7.97 -8.00 -19.09
N ARG A 177 -6.76 -7.58 -19.39
CA ARG A 177 -5.69 -7.47 -18.43
C ARG A 177 -5.95 -6.35 -17.43
N PRO A 178 -5.69 -6.56 -16.13
CA PRO A 178 -5.83 -5.49 -15.12
C PRO A 178 -4.82 -4.37 -15.37
N THR A 179 -5.24 -3.14 -15.10
CA THR A 179 -4.45 -1.92 -15.30
C THR A 179 -4.08 -1.26 -13.98
N PRO A 180 -3.09 -0.36 -13.93
CA PRO A 180 -2.81 0.46 -12.75
C PRO A 180 -4.02 1.29 -12.31
N GLU A 181 -4.86 1.71 -13.25
CA GLU A 181 -6.09 2.48 -13.03
C GLU A 181 -7.14 1.65 -12.28
N ASP A 182 -7.26 0.36 -12.57
CA ASP A 182 -8.16 -0.56 -11.86
C ASP A 182 -7.73 -0.72 -10.40
N VAL A 183 -6.42 -0.84 -10.15
CA VAL A 183 -5.85 -0.89 -8.79
C VAL A 183 -6.14 0.43 -8.05
N ALA A 184 -5.92 1.56 -8.69
CA ALA A 184 -6.19 2.88 -8.10
C ALA A 184 -7.68 3.06 -7.80
N ALA A 185 -8.58 2.54 -8.66
CA ALA A 185 -10.03 2.56 -8.44
C ALA A 185 -10.44 1.71 -7.22
N ALA A 186 -9.87 0.50 -7.07
CA ALA A 186 -10.12 -0.36 -5.91
C ALA A 186 -9.64 0.31 -4.60
N ILE A 187 -8.47 0.96 -4.62
CA ILE A 187 -7.96 1.73 -3.48
C ILE A 187 -8.90 2.89 -3.13
N SER A 188 -9.33 3.67 -4.13
CA SER A 188 -10.26 4.79 -3.93
C SER A 188 -11.58 4.32 -3.32
N TYR A 189 -12.13 3.21 -3.81
CA TYR A 189 -13.32 2.58 -3.22
C TYR A 189 -13.11 2.26 -1.74
N LEU A 190 -12.03 1.56 -1.38
CA LEU A 190 -11.75 1.16 0.01
C LEU A 190 -11.54 2.35 0.94
N LEU A 191 -11.01 3.48 0.45
CA LEU A 191 -10.87 4.71 1.22
C LEU A 191 -12.20 5.48 1.38
N SER A 192 -13.19 5.24 0.52
CA SER A 192 -14.47 5.94 0.52
C SER A 192 -15.55 5.24 1.35
N VAL A 193 -15.43 3.94 1.63
CA VAL A 193 -16.47 3.12 2.27
C VAL A 193 -16.08 2.76 3.71
N PRO A 194 -16.62 3.47 4.72
CA PRO A 194 -16.20 3.33 6.13
C PRO A 194 -16.66 2.03 6.80
N SER A 195 -17.52 1.26 6.16
CA SER A 195 -18.04 -0.01 6.67
C SER A 195 -17.27 -1.24 6.18
N VAL A 196 -16.22 -1.05 5.37
CA VAL A 196 -15.38 -2.14 4.84
C VAL A 196 -14.05 -2.16 5.58
N THR A 197 -13.74 -3.26 6.24
CA THR A 197 -12.45 -3.48 6.92
C THR A 197 -12.06 -4.95 6.91
N GLY A 198 -10.77 -5.26 6.88
CA GLY A 198 -10.22 -6.62 6.87
C GLY A 198 -10.33 -7.33 5.52
N THR A 199 -10.84 -6.66 4.48
CA THR A 199 -10.96 -7.24 3.14
C THR A 199 -9.69 -7.06 2.32
N VAL A 200 -9.50 -7.97 1.36
CA VAL A 200 -8.49 -7.85 0.31
C VAL A 200 -9.18 -7.99 -1.03
N ILE A 201 -9.01 -7.01 -1.90
CA ILE A 201 -9.55 -7.02 -3.26
C ILE A 201 -8.42 -7.45 -4.22
N PRO A 202 -8.53 -8.63 -4.85
CA PRO A 202 -7.63 -8.99 -5.94
C PRO A 202 -7.97 -8.16 -7.20
N VAL A 203 -6.93 -7.63 -7.86
CA VAL A 203 -7.03 -6.91 -9.12
C VAL A 203 -6.01 -7.52 -10.07
N ASP A 204 -6.33 -8.71 -10.59
CA ASP A 204 -5.36 -9.60 -11.25
C ASP A 204 -5.93 -10.38 -12.45
N GLY A 205 -7.15 -10.04 -12.89
CA GLY A 205 -7.82 -10.76 -13.97
C GLY A 205 -8.23 -12.19 -13.61
N GLY A 206 -8.32 -12.51 -12.32
CA GLY A 206 -8.65 -13.86 -11.83
C GLY A 206 -7.44 -14.79 -11.71
N GLN A 207 -6.23 -14.28 -11.84
CA GLN A 207 -5.00 -15.08 -11.77
C GLN A 207 -4.91 -15.88 -10.46
N TYR A 208 -5.34 -15.32 -9.35
CA TYR A 208 -5.28 -15.99 -8.05
C TYR A 208 -6.21 -17.21 -7.91
N LEU A 209 -7.07 -17.49 -8.90
CA LEU A 209 -7.96 -18.66 -8.94
C LEU A 209 -7.33 -19.86 -9.67
N LEU A 210 -6.18 -19.67 -10.31
CA LEU A 210 -5.44 -20.68 -11.04
C LEU A 210 -4.37 -21.31 -10.17
#